data_451dc5f92e57f491d34db79ac6e833f8
#
_entry.id   451dc5f92e57f491d34db79ac6e833f8
#
_cell.length_a   1.000
_cell.length_b   1.000
_cell.length_c   1.000
_cell.angle_alpha   90.00
_cell.angle_beta   90.00
_cell.angle_gamma   90.00
#
_symmetry.space_group_name_H-M   'P 1'
#
loop_
_entity.id
_entity.type
_entity.pdbx_description
1 polymer ?
#
loop_
_entity_poly.entity_id
_entity_poly.type
_entity_poly.pdbx_seq_one_letter_code
_entity_poly.pdbx_strand_id
1 'polypeptide(L)'
;MNEQQNPWFDATVQQLNDPQNQRVWSVIVSLFGDLAQEKGARISGSALTRIITPMGIKPEAIRVALHRLRKDGWIESARAGRASIHYLTEYGRNQSAAVTPRIYGRSAAAPGDWHVLIAEDGTGQTTLDEVLLLPNYVAVNRTTALGHGPVPHNLDDMMAAKVSSIAVPGWLKARLFPLPLCEACKELQQDLKQITPPPSRLSPAQTGTLRTLIVHRWRRVVLRHPDLPPCFHPADWTGETCRALVFGLLDQLPLPELAALDTPSD
;
A
#
# COMPACT_ATOMS: atom_id res chain seq x y z
N MET A 1 -27.09 5.90 21.19
CA MET A 1 -27.30 7.06 20.28
C MET A 1 -26.89 6.60 18.91
N ASN A 2 -27.81 6.63 17.95
CA ASN A 2 -27.55 6.15 16.60
C ASN A 2 -26.49 7.04 15.94
N GLU A 3 -25.36 6.46 15.53
CA GLU A 3 -24.58 7.04 14.42
C GLU A 3 -25.59 7.29 13.30
N GLN A 4 -25.70 8.55 12.85
CA GLN A 4 -26.60 8.87 11.75
C GLN A 4 -26.27 7.92 10.61
N GLN A 5 -27.23 7.07 10.25
CA GLN A 5 -27.12 6.19 9.09
C GLN A 5 -26.77 7.07 7.88
N ASN A 6 -25.57 6.91 7.35
CA ASN A 6 -25.15 7.57 6.13
C ASN A 6 -25.19 6.52 5.00
N PRO A 7 -26.31 6.41 4.26
CA PRO A 7 -26.47 5.38 3.23
C PRO A 7 -25.38 5.43 2.16
N TRP A 8 -24.88 6.63 1.85
CA TRP A 8 -23.78 6.79 0.92
C TRP A 8 -22.47 6.18 1.47
N PHE A 9 -22.19 6.40 2.76
CA PHE A 9 -21.02 5.82 3.41
C PHE A 9 -21.11 4.30 3.43
N ASP A 10 -22.25 3.75 3.84
CA ASP A 10 -22.44 2.30 3.92
C ASP A 10 -22.32 1.63 2.54
N ALA A 11 -22.92 2.23 1.50
CA ALA A 11 -22.81 1.77 0.12
C ALA A 11 -21.36 1.84 -0.39
N THR A 12 -20.65 2.93 -0.07
CA THR A 12 -19.25 3.12 -0.48
C THR A 12 -18.32 2.13 0.22
N VAL A 13 -18.55 1.87 1.51
CA VAL A 13 -17.81 0.85 2.24
C VAL A 13 -18.06 -0.54 1.62
N GLN A 14 -19.31 -0.87 1.34
CA GLN A 14 -19.66 -2.14 0.69
C GLN A 14 -18.99 -2.29 -0.69
N GLN A 15 -18.97 -1.23 -1.48
CA GLN A 15 -18.32 -1.18 -2.81
C GLN A 15 -16.80 -1.39 -2.72
N LEU A 16 -16.15 -0.76 -1.74
CA LEU A 16 -14.71 -0.85 -1.56
C LEU A 16 -14.26 -2.09 -0.78
N ASN A 17 -15.19 -2.80 -0.14
CA ASN A 17 -14.85 -3.92 0.69
C ASN A 17 -14.43 -5.13 -0.16
N ASP A 18 -13.33 -5.80 0.24
CA ASP A 18 -12.83 -7.01 -0.40
C ASP A 18 -12.57 -8.09 0.67
N PRO A 19 -13.64 -8.72 1.21
CA PRO A 19 -13.53 -9.62 2.37
C PRO A 19 -12.62 -10.83 2.14
N GLN A 20 -12.54 -11.31 0.89
CA GLN A 20 -11.72 -12.48 0.54
C GLN A 20 -10.22 -12.19 0.66
N ASN A 21 -9.83 -10.94 0.52
CA ASN A 21 -8.45 -10.50 0.52
C ASN A 21 -8.08 -9.60 1.72
N GLN A 22 -8.98 -9.40 2.67
CA GLN A 22 -8.80 -8.58 3.86
C GLN A 22 -8.15 -9.36 5.01
N ARG A 23 -6.83 -9.32 5.08
CA ARG A 23 -6.12 -9.76 6.29
C ARG A 23 -6.14 -8.63 7.32
N VAL A 24 -6.81 -8.83 8.45
CA VAL A 24 -7.04 -7.79 9.48
C VAL A 24 -5.76 -7.08 9.92
N TRP A 25 -4.66 -7.81 10.13
CA TRP A 25 -3.36 -7.20 10.49
C TRP A 25 -2.85 -6.26 9.38
N SER A 26 -3.08 -6.61 8.10
CA SER A 26 -2.65 -5.78 6.96
C SER A 26 -3.52 -4.52 6.80
N VAL A 27 -4.81 -4.60 7.11
CA VAL A 27 -5.70 -3.43 7.20
C VAL A 27 -5.21 -2.48 8.28
N ILE A 28 -4.87 -3.00 9.47
CA ILE A 28 -4.33 -2.18 10.58
C ILE A 28 -3.00 -1.52 10.20
N VAL A 29 -2.09 -2.24 9.52
CA VAL A 29 -0.84 -1.65 9.00
C VAL A 29 -1.13 -0.53 8.01
N SER A 30 -2.12 -0.71 7.11
CA SER A 30 -2.50 0.35 6.16
C SER A 30 -3.11 1.55 6.87
N LEU A 31 -3.93 1.34 7.91
CA LEU A 31 -4.51 2.38 8.74
C LEU A 31 -3.42 3.21 9.44
N PHE A 32 -2.46 2.56 10.10
CA PHE A 32 -1.36 3.28 10.74
C PHE A 32 -0.48 4.02 9.74
N GLY A 33 -0.19 3.39 8.60
CA GLY A 33 0.62 4.00 7.55
C GLY A 33 -0.03 5.23 6.90
N ASP A 34 -1.37 5.31 6.87
CA ASP A 34 -2.10 6.45 6.33
C ASP A 34 -2.39 7.52 7.39
N LEU A 35 -2.92 7.11 8.56
CA LEU A 35 -3.45 8.05 9.54
C LEU A 35 -2.46 8.41 10.66
N ALA A 36 -1.52 7.54 11.00
CA ALA A 36 -0.71 7.69 12.21
C ALA A 36 0.73 7.18 12.04
N GLN A 37 1.37 7.50 10.92
CA GLN A 37 2.75 7.10 10.63
C GLN A 37 3.78 7.92 11.43
N GLU A 38 3.47 9.18 11.73
CA GLU A 38 4.41 10.11 12.34
C GLU A 38 4.84 9.68 13.76
N LYS A 39 6.07 10.05 14.13
CA LYS A 39 6.58 9.81 15.48
C LYS A 39 5.70 10.52 16.51
N GLY A 40 5.18 9.76 17.46
CA GLY A 40 4.29 10.27 18.51
C GLY A 40 2.79 10.20 18.15
N ALA A 41 2.44 9.89 16.91
CA ALA A 41 1.05 9.66 16.52
C ALA A 41 0.50 8.42 17.24
N ARG A 42 -0.73 8.55 17.76
CA ARG A 42 -1.38 7.52 18.59
C ARG A 42 -2.83 7.39 18.22
N ILE A 43 -3.34 6.17 18.22
CA ILE A 43 -4.75 5.86 17.98
C ILE A 43 -5.28 5.03 19.15
N SER A 44 -6.43 5.38 19.69
CA SER A 44 -7.08 4.60 20.73
C SER A 44 -7.67 3.31 20.18
N GLY A 45 -7.85 2.30 21.05
CA GLY A 45 -8.50 1.06 20.69
C GLY A 45 -9.97 1.26 20.28
N SER A 46 -10.65 2.28 20.83
CA SER A 46 -12.00 2.68 20.45
C SER A 46 -12.04 3.26 19.04
N ALA A 47 -11.13 4.18 18.72
CA ALA A 47 -11.01 4.75 17.37
C ALA A 47 -10.67 3.68 16.32
N LEU A 48 -9.71 2.80 16.60
CA LEU A 48 -9.41 1.66 15.73
C LEU A 48 -10.65 0.78 15.46
N THR A 49 -11.39 0.46 16.50
CA THR A 49 -12.60 -0.36 16.36
C THR A 49 -13.64 0.38 15.52
N ARG A 50 -13.87 1.66 15.77
CA ARG A 50 -14.85 2.49 15.02
C ARG A 50 -14.50 2.61 13.54
N ILE A 51 -13.21 2.73 13.20
CA ILE A 51 -12.74 2.82 11.81
C ILE A 51 -12.85 1.47 11.10
N ILE A 52 -12.56 0.36 11.79
CA ILE A 52 -12.40 -0.95 11.13
C ILE A 52 -13.70 -1.76 11.11
N THR A 53 -14.58 -1.61 12.11
CA THR A 53 -15.83 -2.40 12.19
C THR A 53 -16.76 -2.21 10.99
N PRO A 54 -16.91 -0.99 10.40
CA PRO A 54 -17.73 -0.83 9.21
C PRO A 54 -17.30 -1.69 8.01
N MET A 55 -16.02 -2.12 7.98
CA MET A 55 -15.51 -3.04 6.95
C MET A 55 -15.94 -4.50 7.16
N GLY A 56 -16.86 -4.78 8.10
CA GLY A 56 -17.30 -6.14 8.45
C GLY A 56 -16.33 -6.92 9.34
N ILE A 57 -15.29 -6.28 9.87
CA ILE A 57 -14.28 -6.91 10.73
C ILE A 57 -14.74 -6.86 12.19
N LYS A 58 -14.85 -8.02 12.81
CA LYS A 58 -15.29 -8.14 14.21
C LYS A 58 -14.23 -7.60 15.19
N PRO A 59 -14.64 -7.00 16.33
CA PRO A 59 -13.72 -6.48 17.35
C PRO A 59 -12.73 -7.53 17.88
N GLU A 60 -13.14 -8.79 17.97
CA GLU A 60 -12.26 -9.89 18.38
C GLU A 60 -11.10 -10.10 17.41
N ALA A 61 -11.38 -10.05 16.11
CA ALA A 61 -10.35 -10.18 15.06
C ALA A 61 -9.36 -9.00 15.10
N ILE A 62 -9.85 -7.79 15.41
CA ILE A 62 -9.00 -6.62 15.62
C ILE A 62 -8.04 -6.84 16.80
N ARG A 63 -8.55 -7.34 17.95
CA ARG A 63 -7.72 -7.64 19.13
C ARG A 63 -6.63 -8.67 18.84
N VAL A 64 -6.99 -9.75 18.13
CA VAL A 64 -6.03 -10.79 17.71
C VAL A 64 -4.96 -10.22 16.79
N ALA A 65 -5.35 -9.39 15.82
CA ALA A 65 -4.41 -8.76 14.91
C ALA A 65 -3.46 -7.76 15.61
N LEU A 66 -3.98 -6.96 16.54
CA LEU A 66 -3.17 -6.06 17.37
C LEU A 66 -2.18 -6.85 18.25
N HIS A 67 -2.60 -7.98 18.81
CA HIS A 67 -1.70 -8.84 19.58
C HIS A 67 -0.56 -9.37 18.70
N ARG A 68 -0.89 -9.85 17.48
CA ARG A 68 0.10 -10.32 16.52
C ARG A 68 1.07 -9.20 16.13
N LEU A 69 0.58 -8.01 15.76
CA LEU A 69 1.42 -6.89 15.36
C LEU A 69 2.37 -6.43 16.49
N ARG A 70 1.95 -6.54 17.76
CA ARG A 70 2.85 -6.31 18.90
C ARG A 70 3.93 -7.36 18.98
N LYS A 71 3.56 -8.64 18.85
CA LYS A 71 4.52 -9.75 18.87
C LYS A 71 5.55 -9.64 17.73
N ASP A 72 5.10 -9.19 16.56
CA ASP A 72 5.94 -8.99 15.37
C ASP A 72 6.73 -7.65 15.42
N GLY A 73 6.62 -6.88 16.52
CA GLY A 73 7.37 -5.64 16.75
C GLY A 73 6.92 -4.44 15.91
N TRP A 74 5.75 -4.51 15.26
CA TRP A 74 5.21 -3.42 14.42
C TRP A 74 4.63 -2.27 15.23
N ILE A 75 3.91 -2.60 16.31
CA ILE A 75 3.22 -1.63 17.15
C ILE A 75 3.52 -1.87 18.61
N GLU A 76 3.36 -0.82 19.39
CA GLU A 76 3.29 -0.86 20.84
C GLU A 76 1.93 -0.40 21.33
N SER A 77 1.63 -0.72 22.60
CA SER A 77 0.40 -0.32 23.25
C SER A 77 0.70 0.18 24.66
N ALA A 78 0.05 1.29 25.01
CA ALA A 78 0.09 1.85 26.36
C ALA A 78 -1.33 2.01 26.90
N ARG A 79 -1.47 2.20 28.20
CA ARG A 79 -2.73 2.58 28.85
C ARG A 79 -2.80 4.08 29.04
N ALA A 80 -3.94 4.68 28.67
CA ALA A 80 -4.30 6.05 28.97
C ALA A 80 -5.63 6.00 29.76
N GLY A 81 -5.53 5.98 31.08
CA GLY A 81 -6.68 5.74 31.95
C GLY A 81 -7.30 4.34 31.70
N ARG A 82 -8.57 4.32 31.29
CA ARG A 82 -9.31 3.08 30.93
C ARG A 82 -9.13 2.66 29.47
N ALA A 83 -8.59 3.54 28.62
CA ALA A 83 -8.40 3.27 27.20
C ALA A 83 -7.02 2.66 26.91
N SER A 84 -6.95 1.76 25.92
CA SER A 84 -5.70 1.36 25.30
C SER A 84 -5.39 2.31 24.16
N ILE A 85 -4.15 2.70 24.00
CA ILE A 85 -3.65 3.46 22.86
C ILE A 85 -2.57 2.64 22.16
N HIS A 86 -2.51 2.75 20.84
CA HIS A 86 -1.61 2.00 19.99
C HIS A 86 -0.83 2.96 19.08
N TYR A 87 0.44 2.64 18.81
CA TYR A 87 1.32 3.44 17.96
C TYR A 87 2.38 2.57 17.31
N LEU A 88 2.92 3.03 16.19
CA LEU A 88 4.00 2.31 15.50
C LEU A 88 5.30 2.37 16.33
N THR A 89 5.99 1.25 16.40
CA THR A 89 7.39 1.21 16.86
C THR A 89 8.30 1.93 15.87
N GLU A 90 9.57 2.10 16.18
CA GLU A 90 10.56 2.59 15.22
C GLU A 90 10.65 1.67 14.01
N TYR A 91 10.68 0.36 14.23
CA TYR A 91 10.65 -0.65 13.17
C TYR A 91 9.40 -0.48 12.29
N GLY A 92 8.20 -0.44 12.89
CA GLY A 92 6.95 -0.28 12.14
C GLY A 92 6.90 1.02 11.33
N ARG A 93 7.42 2.15 11.87
CA ARG A 93 7.53 3.41 11.12
C ARG A 93 8.48 3.30 9.94
N ASN A 94 9.65 2.72 10.14
CA ASN A 94 10.66 2.55 9.10
C ASN A 94 10.11 1.67 7.95
N GLN A 95 9.44 0.56 8.28
CA GLN A 95 8.80 -0.31 7.29
C GLN A 95 7.69 0.41 6.52
N SER A 96 6.89 1.24 7.19
CA SER A 96 5.85 2.05 6.54
C SER A 96 6.47 3.13 5.66
N ALA A 97 7.48 3.85 6.16
CA ALA A 97 8.16 4.93 5.44
C ALA A 97 8.85 4.44 4.16
N ALA A 98 9.43 3.25 4.18
CA ALA A 98 10.09 2.65 3.01
C ALA A 98 9.15 2.46 1.81
N VAL A 99 7.87 2.22 2.05
CA VAL A 99 6.87 2.00 0.99
C VAL A 99 6.00 3.22 0.70
N THR A 100 6.03 4.24 1.55
CA THR A 100 5.25 5.49 1.41
C THR A 100 5.43 6.16 0.05
N PRO A 101 6.66 6.32 -0.51
CA PRO A 101 6.83 6.96 -1.81
C PRO A 101 6.11 6.23 -2.95
N ARG A 102 6.01 4.90 -2.87
CA ARG A 102 5.30 4.08 -3.85
C ARG A 102 3.79 4.17 -3.70
N ILE A 103 3.29 4.17 -2.46
CA ILE A 103 1.85 4.23 -2.17
C ILE A 103 1.29 5.61 -2.52
N TYR A 104 2.01 6.69 -2.16
CA TYR A 104 1.54 8.07 -2.29
C TYR A 104 2.18 8.86 -3.44
N GLY A 105 3.01 8.22 -4.25
CA GLY A 105 3.53 8.80 -5.49
C GLY A 105 2.41 9.05 -6.51
N ARG A 106 2.18 10.32 -6.87
CA ARG A 106 1.11 10.72 -7.80
C ARG A 106 1.43 10.41 -9.26
N SER A 107 2.69 10.20 -9.58
CA SER A 107 3.16 9.76 -10.90
C SER A 107 4.06 8.55 -10.74
N ALA A 108 4.10 7.70 -11.75
CA ALA A 108 5.16 6.71 -11.82
C ALA A 108 6.52 7.44 -11.82
N ALA A 109 7.50 6.91 -11.10
CA ALA A 109 8.84 7.47 -11.13
C ALA A 109 9.31 7.58 -12.58
N ALA A 110 9.74 8.76 -13.00
CA ALA A 110 10.36 8.90 -14.31
C ALA A 110 11.59 7.99 -14.34
N PRO A 111 11.70 7.09 -15.32
CA PRO A 111 12.83 6.19 -15.37
C PRO A 111 14.11 7.03 -15.56
N GLY A 112 15.03 6.89 -14.61
CA GLY A 112 16.41 7.33 -14.81
C GLY A 112 17.13 6.47 -15.87
N ASP A 113 18.42 6.56 -15.92
CA ASP A 113 19.23 5.66 -16.75
C ASP A 113 18.97 4.20 -16.39
N TRP A 114 18.60 3.41 -17.38
CA TRP A 114 18.39 1.97 -17.23
C TRP A 114 19.68 1.21 -17.46
N HIS A 115 19.86 0.15 -16.71
CA HIS A 115 21.00 -0.76 -16.85
C HIS A 115 20.59 -2.21 -16.59
N VAL A 116 21.35 -3.12 -17.19
CA VAL A 116 21.25 -4.56 -16.96
C VAL A 116 22.43 -4.98 -16.11
N LEU A 117 22.18 -5.80 -15.10
CA LEU A 117 23.18 -6.49 -14.32
C LEU A 117 23.15 -7.96 -14.70
N ILE A 118 24.31 -8.53 -14.98
CA ILE A 118 24.47 -9.96 -15.31
C ILE A 118 25.47 -10.55 -14.34
N ALA A 119 25.02 -11.48 -13.52
CA ALA A 119 25.84 -12.24 -12.58
C ALA A 119 26.41 -13.48 -13.26
N GLU A 120 27.62 -13.88 -12.85
CA GLU A 120 28.13 -15.21 -13.16
C GLU A 120 27.29 -16.28 -12.48
N ASP A 121 26.98 -17.37 -13.19
CA ASP A 121 26.16 -18.44 -12.63
C ASP A 121 26.93 -19.15 -11.49
N GLY A 122 26.37 -19.08 -10.29
CA GLY A 122 26.94 -19.65 -9.07
C GLY A 122 27.58 -18.60 -8.15
N THR A 123 28.60 -17.86 -8.60
CA THR A 123 29.36 -16.95 -7.73
C THR A 123 28.67 -15.60 -7.49
N GLY A 124 28.08 -15.01 -8.51
CA GLY A 124 27.40 -13.71 -8.44
C GLY A 124 25.97 -13.76 -7.90
N GLN A 125 25.44 -14.95 -7.60
CA GLN A 125 24.02 -15.10 -7.24
C GLN A 125 23.64 -14.37 -5.94
N THR A 126 24.51 -14.45 -4.93
CA THR A 126 24.24 -13.80 -3.62
C THR A 126 24.13 -12.28 -3.77
N THR A 127 25.06 -11.67 -4.51
CA THR A 127 25.07 -10.23 -4.78
C THR A 127 23.85 -9.82 -5.63
N LEU A 128 23.45 -10.65 -6.60
CA LEU A 128 22.25 -10.41 -7.39
C LEU A 128 20.98 -10.48 -6.54
N ASP A 129 20.88 -11.45 -5.63
CA ASP A 129 19.75 -11.60 -4.72
C ASP A 129 19.63 -10.38 -3.78
N GLU A 130 20.75 -9.83 -3.29
CA GLU A 130 20.78 -8.60 -2.51
C GLU A 130 20.29 -7.39 -3.32
N VAL A 131 20.75 -7.25 -4.57
CA VAL A 131 20.30 -6.19 -5.48
C VAL A 131 18.80 -6.29 -5.76
N LEU A 132 18.28 -7.50 -5.90
CA LEU A 132 16.84 -7.73 -6.15
C LEU A 132 15.93 -7.41 -4.94
N LEU A 133 16.50 -7.16 -3.77
CA LEU A 133 15.76 -6.59 -2.64
C LEU A 133 15.48 -5.09 -2.80
N LEU A 134 16.21 -4.41 -3.68
CA LEU A 134 16.01 -2.99 -3.96
C LEU A 134 14.76 -2.78 -4.83
N PRO A 135 13.96 -1.74 -4.56
CA PRO A 135 12.67 -1.54 -5.23
C PRO A 135 12.77 -1.15 -6.71
N ASN A 136 13.95 -0.74 -7.15
CA ASN A 136 14.22 -0.30 -8.52
C ASN A 136 14.82 -1.40 -9.42
N TYR A 137 14.88 -2.65 -8.93
CA TYR A 137 15.39 -3.80 -9.69
C TYR A 137 14.31 -4.86 -9.88
N VAL A 138 14.39 -5.53 -11.04
CA VAL A 138 13.54 -6.67 -11.38
C VAL A 138 14.37 -7.81 -11.96
N ALA A 139 14.07 -9.03 -11.56
CA ALA A 139 14.68 -10.20 -12.15
C ALA A 139 14.17 -10.43 -13.59
N VAL A 140 15.08 -10.47 -14.56
CA VAL A 140 14.78 -10.90 -15.92
C VAL A 140 14.85 -12.43 -16.01
N ASN A 141 15.89 -13.02 -15.45
CA ASN A 141 16.06 -14.45 -15.27
C ASN A 141 16.90 -14.72 -14.01
N ARG A 142 17.41 -15.95 -13.84
CA ARG A 142 18.16 -16.35 -12.66
C ARG A 142 19.45 -15.54 -12.46
N THR A 143 20.13 -15.15 -13.54
CA THR A 143 21.42 -14.46 -13.50
C THR A 143 21.38 -13.02 -13.97
N THR A 144 20.19 -12.49 -14.28
CA THR A 144 20.06 -11.17 -14.90
C THR A 144 18.99 -10.34 -14.20
N ALA A 145 19.36 -9.13 -13.79
CA ALA A 145 18.45 -8.12 -13.31
C ALA A 145 18.44 -6.90 -14.24
N LEU A 146 17.30 -6.22 -14.31
CA LEU A 146 17.15 -4.94 -14.94
C LEU A 146 16.83 -3.91 -13.84
N GLY A 147 17.51 -2.79 -13.84
CA GLY A 147 17.33 -1.73 -12.87
C GLY A 147 17.42 -0.34 -13.47
N HIS A 148 17.07 0.67 -12.68
CA HIS A 148 17.19 2.08 -13.05
C HIS A 148 17.81 2.90 -11.91
N GLY A 149 18.34 4.07 -12.28
CA GLY A 149 19.05 4.96 -11.37
C GLY A 149 20.54 4.63 -11.27
N PRO A 150 21.22 5.05 -10.19
CA PRO A 150 22.64 4.76 -10.01
C PRO A 150 22.90 3.26 -9.89
N VAL A 151 23.93 2.79 -10.57
CA VAL A 151 24.39 1.39 -10.44
C VAL A 151 24.92 1.19 -9.02
N PRO A 152 24.54 0.10 -8.31
CA PRO A 152 25.05 -0.19 -6.98
C PRO A 152 26.58 -0.28 -6.96
N HIS A 153 27.18 0.05 -5.84
CA HIS A 153 28.60 -0.16 -5.59
C HIS A 153 28.85 -1.65 -5.20
N ASN A 154 30.07 -2.13 -5.39
CA ASN A 154 30.50 -3.51 -5.09
C ASN A 154 29.81 -4.58 -5.95
N LEU A 155 29.91 -4.41 -7.26
CA LEU A 155 29.43 -5.38 -8.25
C LEU A 155 30.59 -6.13 -8.92
N ASP A 156 31.64 -6.46 -8.18
CA ASP A 156 32.88 -7.03 -8.74
C ASP A 156 32.62 -8.36 -9.50
N ASP A 157 31.58 -9.10 -9.13
CA ASP A 157 31.16 -10.37 -9.74
C ASP A 157 30.03 -10.20 -10.77
N MET A 158 29.73 -8.96 -11.18
CA MET A 158 28.62 -8.70 -12.11
C MET A 158 29.00 -7.74 -13.23
N MET A 159 28.56 -8.04 -14.44
CA MET A 159 28.63 -7.11 -15.54
C MET A 159 27.46 -6.10 -15.45
N ALA A 160 27.75 -4.82 -15.45
CA ALA A 160 26.76 -3.77 -15.56
C ALA A 160 26.80 -3.13 -16.97
N ALA A 161 25.68 -3.12 -17.67
CA ALA A 161 25.55 -2.53 -18.99
C ALA A 161 24.43 -1.49 -19.02
N LYS A 162 24.75 -0.26 -19.50
CA LYS A 162 23.73 0.79 -19.70
C LYS A 162 22.81 0.41 -20.86
N VAL A 163 21.49 0.59 -20.66
CA VAL A 163 20.46 0.32 -21.65
C VAL A 163 20.02 1.62 -22.30
N SER A 164 20.26 1.78 -23.59
CA SER A 164 19.84 2.96 -24.36
C SER A 164 18.49 2.77 -25.06
N SER A 165 18.09 1.51 -25.31
CA SER A 165 16.81 1.15 -25.91
C SER A 165 16.39 -0.21 -25.41
N ILE A 166 15.09 -0.42 -25.21
CA ILE A 166 14.57 -1.67 -24.69
C ILE A 166 13.32 -2.10 -25.48
N ALA A 167 13.33 -3.35 -25.94
CA ALA A 167 12.16 -4.06 -26.43
C ALA A 167 11.72 -5.09 -25.39
N VAL A 168 10.54 -4.94 -24.83
CA VAL A 168 10.03 -5.81 -23.75
C VAL A 168 9.12 -6.89 -24.32
N PRO A 169 9.54 -8.16 -24.33
CA PRO A 169 8.73 -9.24 -24.86
C PRO A 169 7.52 -9.56 -23.97
N GLY A 170 6.48 -10.14 -24.56
CA GLY A 170 5.23 -10.44 -23.85
C GLY A 170 5.40 -11.34 -22.63
N TRP A 171 6.31 -12.33 -22.67
CA TRP A 171 6.56 -13.20 -21.54
C TRP A 171 7.12 -12.45 -20.31
N LEU A 172 7.95 -11.41 -20.54
CA LEU A 172 8.49 -10.61 -19.44
C LEU A 172 7.41 -9.70 -18.86
N LYS A 173 6.56 -9.09 -19.69
CA LYS A 173 5.38 -8.33 -19.23
C LYS A 173 4.46 -9.20 -18.37
N ALA A 174 4.14 -10.41 -18.82
CA ALA A 174 3.29 -11.34 -18.07
C ALA A 174 3.92 -11.79 -16.74
N ARG A 175 5.23 -11.89 -16.67
CA ARG A 175 5.96 -12.21 -15.42
C ARG A 175 5.91 -11.08 -14.42
N LEU A 176 6.08 -9.84 -14.88
CA LEU A 176 6.12 -8.64 -14.04
C LEU A 176 4.70 -8.20 -13.61
N PHE A 177 3.72 -8.45 -14.48
CA PHE A 177 2.31 -8.13 -14.27
C PHE A 177 1.46 -9.41 -14.44
N PRO A 178 1.51 -10.34 -13.47
CA PRO A 178 0.74 -11.57 -13.56
C PRO A 178 -0.77 -11.27 -13.56
N LEU A 179 -1.53 -12.14 -14.23
CA LEU A 179 -2.98 -11.97 -14.43
C LEU A 179 -3.75 -11.61 -13.13
N PRO A 180 -3.52 -12.27 -11.97
CA PRO A 180 -4.24 -11.91 -10.74
C PRO A 180 -3.95 -10.49 -10.24
N LEU A 181 -2.78 -9.91 -10.57
CA LEU A 181 -2.47 -8.52 -10.25
C LEU A 181 -3.23 -7.55 -11.18
N CYS A 182 -3.26 -7.85 -12.49
CA CYS A 182 -4.00 -7.06 -13.47
C CYS A 182 -5.50 -7.06 -13.17
N GLU A 183 -6.07 -8.22 -12.83
CA GLU A 183 -7.46 -8.37 -12.41
C GLU A 183 -7.76 -7.55 -11.15
N ALA A 184 -6.95 -7.68 -10.10
CA ALA A 184 -7.13 -6.91 -8.87
C ALA A 184 -7.04 -5.38 -9.09
N CYS A 185 -6.17 -4.94 -10.01
CA CYS A 185 -6.07 -3.52 -10.39
C CYS A 185 -7.31 -3.05 -11.15
N LYS A 186 -7.81 -3.87 -12.09
CA LYS A 186 -9.01 -3.58 -12.88
C LYS A 186 -10.26 -3.55 -12.02
N GLU A 187 -10.43 -4.50 -11.10
CA GLU A 187 -11.52 -4.51 -10.13
C GLU A 187 -11.50 -3.25 -9.26
N LEU A 188 -10.35 -2.92 -8.68
CA LEU A 188 -10.22 -1.69 -7.89
C LEU A 188 -10.57 -0.46 -8.72
N GLN A 189 -10.10 -0.36 -9.97
CA GLN A 189 -10.44 0.75 -10.86
C GLN A 189 -11.95 0.85 -11.11
N GLN A 190 -12.61 -0.27 -11.33
CA GLN A 190 -14.06 -0.32 -11.56
C GLN A 190 -14.84 0.16 -10.34
N ASP A 191 -14.46 -0.31 -9.16
CA ASP A 191 -15.07 0.10 -7.90
C ASP A 191 -14.89 1.60 -7.64
N LEU A 192 -13.67 2.11 -7.81
CA LEU A 192 -13.38 3.53 -7.59
C LEU A 192 -14.14 4.46 -8.56
N LYS A 193 -14.36 4.03 -9.81
CA LYS A 193 -15.13 4.80 -10.80
C LYS A 193 -16.61 4.98 -10.44
N GLN A 194 -17.17 4.08 -9.64
CA GLN A 194 -18.58 4.13 -9.25
C GLN A 194 -18.82 5.00 -8.03
N ILE A 195 -17.76 5.40 -7.31
CA ILE A 195 -17.88 6.25 -6.14
C ILE A 195 -18.16 7.68 -6.57
N THR A 196 -19.30 8.19 -6.16
CA THR A 196 -19.65 9.60 -6.31
C THR A 196 -19.09 10.42 -5.15
N PRO A 197 -18.91 11.74 -5.30
CA PRO A 197 -18.53 12.59 -4.18
C PRO A 197 -19.51 12.46 -2.99
N PRO A 198 -19.01 12.56 -1.74
CA PRO A 198 -19.88 12.46 -0.57
C PRO A 198 -20.94 13.58 -0.58
N PRO A 199 -22.22 13.26 -0.37
CA PRO A 199 -23.32 14.24 -0.40
C PRO A 199 -23.33 15.17 0.82
N SER A 200 -22.60 14.80 1.87
CA SER A 200 -22.52 15.55 3.14
C SER A 200 -21.12 15.35 3.75
N ARG A 201 -20.85 16.16 4.78
CA ARG A 201 -19.61 16.03 5.55
C ARG A 201 -19.59 14.69 6.29
N LEU A 202 -18.52 13.94 6.10
CA LEU A 202 -18.26 12.68 6.81
C LEU A 202 -17.71 12.95 8.20
N SER A 203 -18.00 12.07 9.15
CA SER A 203 -17.33 12.09 10.44
C SER A 203 -15.84 11.73 10.28
N PRO A 204 -14.98 12.13 11.23
CA PRO A 204 -13.56 11.74 11.20
C PRO A 204 -13.35 10.22 11.10
N ALA A 205 -14.16 9.43 11.80
CA ALA A 205 -14.10 7.97 11.75
C ALA A 205 -14.53 7.42 10.39
N GLN A 206 -15.61 7.94 9.79
CA GLN A 206 -16.05 7.56 8.44
C GLN A 206 -14.97 7.88 7.39
N THR A 207 -14.38 9.07 7.48
CA THR A 207 -13.25 9.46 6.61
C THR A 207 -12.08 8.49 6.79
N GLY A 208 -11.72 8.17 8.04
CA GLY A 208 -10.66 7.21 8.35
C GLY A 208 -10.94 5.80 7.79
N THR A 209 -12.21 5.36 7.83
CA THR A 209 -12.63 4.06 7.25
C THR A 209 -12.41 4.04 5.74
N LEU A 210 -12.94 5.03 5.02
CA LEU A 210 -12.82 5.08 3.55
C LEU A 210 -11.38 5.22 3.10
N ARG A 211 -10.60 6.11 3.74
CA ARG A 211 -9.17 6.23 3.46
C ARG A 211 -8.44 4.91 3.65
N THR A 212 -8.69 4.24 4.78
CA THR A 212 -8.05 2.95 5.08
C THR A 212 -8.38 1.90 4.01
N LEU A 213 -9.64 1.81 3.56
CA LEU A 213 -10.05 0.87 2.50
C LEU A 213 -9.35 1.19 1.17
N ILE A 214 -9.38 2.45 0.73
CA ILE A 214 -8.76 2.89 -0.52
C ILE A 214 -7.25 2.61 -0.49
N VAL A 215 -6.56 3.05 0.57
CA VAL A 215 -5.12 2.86 0.71
C VAL A 215 -4.76 1.38 0.84
N HIS A 216 -5.54 0.58 1.57
CA HIS A 216 -5.31 -0.85 1.71
C HIS A 216 -5.40 -1.60 0.38
N ARG A 217 -6.43 -1.34 -0.42
CA ARG A 217 -6.59 -1.97 -1.73
C ARG A 217 -5.52 -1.50 -2.71
N TRP A 218 -5.25 -0.19 -2.76
CA TRP A 218 -4.20 0.38 -3.61
C TRP A 218 -2.81 -0.16 -3.28
N ARG A 219 -2.48 -0.21 -1.99
CA ARG A 219 -1.21 -0.79 -1.52
C ARG A 219 -1.01 -2.22 -2.02
N ARG A 220 -2.05 -3.03 -2.05
CA ARG A 220 -1.99 -4.41 -2.54
C ARG A 220 -1.72 -4.51 -4.04
N VAL A 221 -2.04 -3.49 -4.79
CA VAL A 221 -1.70 -3.39 -6.22
C VAL A 221 -0.30 -2.84 -6.39
N VAL A 222 -0.05 -1.63 -5.90
CA VAL A 222 1.18 -0.88 -6.18
C VAL A 222 2.45 -1.53 -5.61
N LEU A 223 2.37 -2.27 -4.51
CA LEU A 223 3.52 -2.95 -3.93
C LEU A 223 3.82 -4.33 -4.52
N ARG A 224 2.97 -4.85 -5.41
CA ARG A 224 3.16 -6.17 -6.03
C ARG A 224 3.88 -6.14 -7.37
N HIS A 225 4.09 -4.99 -7.94
CA HIS A 225 4.89 -4.81 -9.14
C HIS A 225 5.96 -3.74 -8.89
N PRO A 226 7.12 -3.80 -9.52
CA PRO A 226 8.11 -2.73 -9.44
C PRO A 226 7.60 -1.48 -10.17
N ASP A 227 8.15 -0.31 -9.84
CA ASP A 227 7.88 0.93 -10.58
C ASP A 227 8.63 0.89 -11.90
N LEU A 228 7.95 0.44 -12.94
CA LEU A 228 8.48 0.27 -14.28
C LEU A 228 7.85 1.27 -15.25
N PRO A 229 8.59 1.71 -16.27
CA PRO A 229 8.06 2.58 -17.30
C PRO A 229 6.97 1.88 -18.13
N PRO A 230 6.11 2.66 -18.82
CA PRO A 230 4.96 2.13 -19.57
C PRO A 230 5.29 1.04 -20.61
N CYS A 231 6.52 1.02 -21.15
CA CYS A 231 6.92 -0.02 -22.11
C CYS A 231 6.90 -1.44 -21.54
N PHE A 232 6.99 -1.58 -20.19
CA PHE A 232 6.86 -2.87 -19.51
C PHE A 232 5.42 -3.26 -19.23
N HIS A 233 4.49 -2.32 -19.29
CA HIS A 233 3.11 -2.60 -18.96
C HIS A 233 2.45 -3.49 -20.03
N PRO A 234 1.57 -4.44 -19.64
CA PRO A 234 0.65 -5.06 -20.57
C PRO A 234 -0.29 -4.01 -21.20
N ALA A 235 -0.83 -4.32 -22.36
CA ALA A 235 -1.71 -3.38 -23.07
C ALA A 235 -3.00 -3.03 -22.29
N ASP A 236 -3.46 -3.94 -21.44
CA ASP A 236 -4.66 -3.82 -20.62
C ASP A 236 -4.38 -3.36 -19.18
N TRP A 237 -3.13 -2.93 -18.89
CA TRP A 237 -2.77 -2.43 -17.56
C TRP A 237 -3.47 -1.11 -17.23
N THR A 238 -4.21 -1.11 -16.14
CA THR A 238 -5.03 0.03 -15.70
C THR A 238 -4.43 0.83 -14.55
N GLY A 239 -3.19 0.53 -14.16
CA GLY A 239 -2.55 1.09 -12.95
C GLY A 239 -2.50 2.60 -12.90
N GLU A 240 -2.19 3.27 -14.02
CA GLU A 240 -2.13 4.75 -14.06
C GLU A 240 -3.51 5.38 -13.85
N THR A 241 -4.54 4.85 -14.51
CA THR A 241 -5.92 5.31 -14.31
C THR A 241 -6.40 5.02 -12.89
N CYS A 242 -6.07 3.84 -12.35
CA CYS A 242 -6.39 3.47 -10.98
C CYS A 242 -5.70 4.43 -9.98
N ARG A 243 -4.44 4.75 -10.20
CA ARG A 243 -3.67 5.75 -9.41
C ARG A 243 -4.39 7.10 -9.40
N ALA A 244 -4.77 7.62 -10.55
CA ALA A 244 -5.46 8.90 -10.68
C ALA A 244 -6.79 8.91 -9.89
N LEU A 245 -7.57 7.83 -9.96
CA LEU A 245 -8.81 7.69 -9.19
C LEU A 245 -8.57 7.63 -7.69
N VAL A 246 -7.56 6.85 -7.24
CA VAL A 246 -7.18 6.77 -5.82
C VAL A 246 -6.87 8.16 -5.27
N PHE A 247 -6.02 8.92 -5.96
CA PHE A 247 -5.65 10.26 -5.48
C PHE A 247 -6.78 11.26 -5.59
N GLY A 248 -7.60 11.19 -6.63
CA GLY A 248 -8.80 12.02 -6.76
C GLY A 248 -9.79 11.83 -5.60
N LEU A 249 -9.93 10.60 -5.09
CA LEU A 249 -10.76 10.30 -3.92
C LEU A 249 -10.07 10.71 -2.61
N LEU A 250 -8.76 10.43 -2.46
CA LEU A 250 -8.03 10.82 -1.25
C LEU A 250 -7.98 12.35 -1.07
N ASP A 251 -7.98 13.13 -2.15
CA ASP A 251 -8.06 14.60 -2.11
C ASP A 251 -9.43 15.10 -1.59
N GLN A 252 -10.49 14.33 -1.81
CA GLN A 252 -11.83 14.60 -1.28
C GLN A 252 -12.02 14.12 0.18
N LEU A 253 -11.10 13.30 0.67
CA LEU A 253 -11.12 12.71 2.01
C LEU A 253 -9.90 13.22 2.80
N PRO A 254 -9.89 14.45 3.33
CA PRO A 254 -8.76 14.99 4.06
C PRO A 254 -8.41 14.11 5.28
N LEU A 255 -7.13 14.05 5.62
CA LEU A 255 -6.67 13.31 6.81
C LEU A 255 -7.40 13.84 8.05
N PRO A 256 -8.10 12.98 8.80
CA PRO A 256 -8.73 13.38 10.04
C PRO A 256 -7.68 13.67 11.13
N GLU A 257 -7.92 14.65 11.96
CA GLU A 257 -7.14 14.83 13.17
C GLU A 257 -7.31 13.64 14.11
N LEU A 258 -6.20 13.10 14.62
CA LEU A 258 -6.22 11.89 15.45
C LEU A 258 -7.07 12.06 16.72
N ALA A 259 -7.04 13.25 17.34
CA ALA A 259 -7.88 13.57 18.49
C ALA A 259 -9.38 13.51 18.19
N ALA A 260 -9.77 13.89 16.97
CA ALA A 260 -11.17 13.86 16.55
C ALA A 260 -11.70 12.43 16.28
N LEU A 261 -10.82 11.45 16.11
CA LEU A 261 -11.21 10.05 15.93
C LEU A 261 -11.83 9.45 17.20
N ASP A 262 -11.52 9.98 18.37
CA ASP A 262 -12.06 9.52 19.66
C ASP A 262 -13.39 10.14 20.03
N THR A 263 -13.76 11.24 19.36
CA THR A 263 -15.02 11.94 19.61
C THR A 263 -16.18 11.13 18.99
N PRO A 264 -17.21 10.78 19.76
CA PRO A 264 -18.43 10.24 19.17
C PRO A 264 -19.00 11.24 18.18
N SER A 265 -19.49 10.76 17.05
CA SER A 265 -20.28 11.61 16.14
C SER A 265 -21.58 11.99 16.84
N ASP A 266 -21.84 13.29 17.02
CA ASP A 266 -23.08 13.81 17.55
C ASP A 266 -24.28 13.49 16.64
#